data_0bccb427f4758553cdb7edbaf90fb89a
#
_entry.id   0bccb427f4758553cdb7edbaf90fb89a
#
_cell.length_a   1.000
_cell.length_b   1.000
_cell.length_c   1.000
_cell.angle_alpha   90.00
_cell.angle_beta   90.00
_cell.angle_gamma   90.00
#
_symmetry.space_group_name_H-M   'P 1'
#
loop_
_entity.id
_entity.type
_entity.pdbx_description
1 polymer ?
#
loop_
_entity_poly.entity_id
_entity_poly.type
_entity_poly.pdbx_seq_one_letter_code
_entity_poly.pdbx_strand_id
1 'polypeptide(L)'
;MASANGSQGIRGTLRAAARGAPTPVRFVLVATLMATIDIVGLYALHIAGMPLYPARAVSFLLAMTAGYGLNSRFTFRGQRERGRAAEMSRFYGVFVAGGLVNYGGFLVVVELIGAWLGTRPLWLPLLGIVAGGLAGMTCNYVLSHRLVFDQRW
;
A
#
# COMPACT_ATOMS: atom_id res chain seq x y z
N MET A 1 7.94 1.63 39.32
CA MET A 1 8.67 0.75 38.40
C MET A 1 7.77 -0.33 37.76
N ALA A 2 6.56 -0.02 37.26
CA ALA A 2 5.62 -1.04 36.73
C ALA A 2 5.16 -0.82 35.29
N SER A 3 5.67 0.17 34.55
CA SER A 3 5.15 0.54 33.24
C SER A 3 5.91 -0.01 32.02
N ALA A 4 7.10 -0.56 32.23
CA ALA A 4 7.92 -1.06 31.11
C ALA A 4 7.57 -2.50 30.65
N ASN A 5 6.85 -3.26 31.44
CA ASN A 5 6.58 -4.68 31.18
C ASN A 5 5.36 -4.92 30.25
N GLY A 6 4.40 -4.00 30.20
CA GLY A 6 3.21 -4.13 29.36
C GLY A 6 3.48 -3.97 27.86
N SER A 7 4.39 -3.07 27.51
CA SER A 7 4.71 -2.80 26.09
C SER A 7 5.56 -3.91 25.44
N GLN A 8 6.36 -4.62 26.23
CA GLN A 8 7.13 -5.78 25.76
C GLN A 8 6.24 -7.00 25.54
N GLY A 9 5.22 -7.20 26.39
CA GLY A 9 4.24 -8.29 26.23
C GLY A 9 3.43 -8.15 24.95
N ILE A 10 2.88 -6.96 24.67
CA ILE A 10 2.08 -6.71 23.47
C ILE A 10 2.93 -6.85 22.19
N ARG A 11 4.16 -6.35 22.20
CA ARG A 11 5.09 -6.51 21.05
C ARG A 11 5.49 -7.97 20.84
N GLY A 12 5.62 -8.75 21.90
CA GLY A 12 5.90 -10.19 21.85
C GLY A 12 4.75 -11.00 21.25
N THR A 13 3.52 -10.74 21.70
CA THR A 13 2.31 -11.41 21.19
C THR A 13 2.01 -11.04 19.73
N LEU A 14 2.14 -9.79 19.33
CA LEU A 14 1.98 -9.37 17.95
C LEU A 14 3.04 -10.01 17.01
N ARG A 15 4.29 -10.12 17.50
CA ARG A 15 5.35 -10.81 16.73
C ARG A 15 5.13 -12.32 16.65
N ALA A 16 4.59 -12.95 17.68
CA ALA A 16 4.27 -14.37 17.69
C ALA A 16 3.07 -14.68 16.78
N ALA A 17 2.02 -13.88 16.82
CA ALA A 17 0.86 -13.98 15.94
C ALA A 17 1.26 -13.77 14.47
N ALA A 18 2.13 -12.80 14.17
CA ALA A 18 2.62 -12.57 12.83
C ALA A 18 3.54 -13.68 12.30
N ARG A 19 4.23 -14.43 13.17
CA ARG A 19 5.09 -15.57 12.75
C ARG A 19 4.30 -16.85 12.47
N GLY A 20 3.18 -17.05 13.14
CA GLY A 20 2.31 -18.24 12.99
C GLY A 20 1.22 -18.08 11.93
N ALA A 21 0.95 -16.86 11.45
CA ALA A 21 -0.12 -16.61 10.50
C ALA A 21 0.21 -17.17 9.10
N PRO A 22 -0.75 -17.82 8.41
CA PRO A 22 -0.59 -18.23 7.02
C PRO A 22 -0.25 -17.05 6.12
N THR A 23 0.50 -17.29 5.05
CA THR A 23 0.95 -16.23 4.11
C THR A 23 -0.16 -15.26 3.65
N PRO A 24 -1.38 -15.73 3.29
CA PRO A 24 -2.46 -14.81 2.89
C PRO A 24 -2.90 -13.88 4.02
N VAL A 25 -2.92 -14.35 5.27
CA VAL A 25 -3.30 -13.51 6.43
C VAL A 25 -2.27 -12.40 6.65
N ARG A 26 -0.99 -12.69 6.53
CA ARG A 26 0.08 -11.68 6.62
C ARG A 26 -0.05 -10.62 5.52
N PHE A 27 -0.36 -11.06 4.31
CA PHE A 27 -0.58 -10.15 3.18
C PHE A 27 -1.75 -9.20 3.44
N VAL A 28 -2.89 -9.73 3.90
CA VAL A 28 -4.07 -8.92 4.23
C VAL A 28 -3.77 -7.94 5.36
N LEU A 29 -3.06 -8.35 6.41
CA LEU A 29 -2.68 -7.47 7.51
C LEU A 29 -1.78 -6.31 7.04
N VAL A 30 -0.78 -6.59 6.21
CA VAL A 30 0.09 -5.54 5.65
C VAL A 30 -0.70 -4.61 4.73
N ALA A 31 -1.55 -5.15 3.87
CA ALA A 31 -2.38 -4.35 2.97
C ALA A 31 -3.35 -3.44 3.75
N THR A 32 -3.99 -3.96 4.81
CA THR A 32 -4.86 -3.18 5.69
C THR A 32 -4.10 -2.05 6.40
N LEU A 33 -2.90 -2.35 6.91
CA LEU A 33 -2.06 -1.34 7.55
C LEU A 33 -1.65 -0.24 6.56
N MET A 34 -1.24 -0.60 5.34
CA MET A 34 -0.91 0.36 4.29
C MET A 34 -2.12 1.23 3.91
N ALA A 35 -3.29 0.63 3.74
CA ALA A 35 -4.52 1.36 3.46
C ALA A 35 -4.89 2.32 4.62
N THR A 36 -4.69 1.91 5.86
CA THR A 36 -4.92 2.76 7.04
C THR A 36 -3.96 3.95 7.05
N ILE A 37 -2.67 3.74 6.80
CA ILE A 37 -1.67 4.82 6.71
C ILE A 37 -2.03 5.80 5.61
N ASP A 38 -2.46 5.31 4.45
CA ASP A 38 -2.86 6.12 3.31
C ASP A 38 -4.09 6.97 3.62
N ILE A 39 -5.15 6.36 4.15
CA ILE A 39 -6.39 7.06 4.51
C ILE A 39 -6.14 8.13 5.59
N VAL A 40 -5.50 7.74 6.69
CA VAL A 40 -5.19 8.66 7.79
C VAL A 40 -4.27 9.79 7.31
N GLY A 41 -3.25 9.46 6.53
CA GLY A 41 -2.32 10.43 5.96
C GLY A 41 -3.01 11.43 5.03
N LEU A 42 -3.87 10.94 4.14
CA LEU A 42 -4.65 11.80 3.24
C LEU A 42 -5.48 12.83 4.02
N TYR A 43 -6.30 12.34 4.96
CA TYR A 43 -7.19 13.23 5.71
C TYR A 43 -6.42 14.18 6.63
N ALA A 44 -5.36 13.73 7.30
CA ALA A 44 -4.51 14.57 8.13
C ALA A 44 -3.88 15.71 7.32
N LEU A 45 -3.31 15.41 6.15
CA LEU A 45 -2.71 16.41 5.27
C LEU A 45 -3.76 17.37 4.69
N HIS A 46 -4.93 16.85 4.33
CA HIS A 46 -6.01 17.66 3.79
C HIS A 46 -6.59 18.62 4.84
N ILE A 47 -6.81 18.16 6.07
CA ILE A 47 -7.24 18.99 7.21
C ILE A 47 -6.17 20.03 7.56
N ALA A 48 -4.88 19.71 7.41
CA ALA A 48 -3.77 20.65 7.60
C ALA A 48 -3.66 21.70 6.48
N GLY A 49 -4.60 21.72 5.51
CA GLY A 49 -4.70 22.72 4.45
C GLY A 49 -4.04 22.31 3.12
N MET A 50 -3.54 21.10 3.00
CA MET A 50 -2.99 20.64 1.73
C MET A 50 -4.13 20.32 0.74
N PRO A 51 -4.06 20.76 -0.53
CA PRO A 51 -5.03 20.38 -1.56
C PRO A 51 -5.15 18.86 -1.68
N LEU A 52 -6.35 18.36 -2.02
CA LEU A 52 -6.68 16.93 -2.00
C LEU A 52 -5.71 16.07 -2.81
N TYR A 53 -5.36 16.49 -4.02
CA TYR A 53 -4.51 15.68 -4.91
C TYR A 53 -3.06 15.58 -4.45
N PRO A 54 -2.36 16.66 -4.07
CA PRO A 54 -1.05 16.56 -3.44
C PRO A 54 -1.09 15.76 -2.13
N ALA A 55 -2.11 15.96 -1.29
CA ALA A 55 -2.29 15.19 -0.07
C ALA A 55 -2.38 13.68 -0.36
N ARG A 56 -3.13 13.29 -1.41
CA ARG A 56 -3.25 11.91 -1.87
C ARG A 56 -1.92 11.34 -2.37
N ALA A 57 -1.15 12.12 -3.15
CA ALA A 57 0.15 11.67 -3.64
C ALA A 57 1.12 11.42 -2.47
N VAL A 58 1.19 12.33 -1.52
CA VAL A 58 2.07 12.22 -0.35
C VAL A 58 1.66 11.05 0.55
N SER A 59 0.36 10.93 0.88
CA SER A 59 -0.14 9.82 1.72
C SER A 59 0.12 8.46 1.09
N PHE A 60 -0.08 8.33 -0.21
CA PHE A 60 0.20 7.11 -0.96
C PHE A 60 1.69 6.75 -0.95
N LEU A 61 2.59 7.71 -1.15
CA LEU A 61 4.04 7.49 -1.08
C LEU A 61 4.48 7.08 0.33
N LEU A 62 3.91 7.68 1.37
CA LEU A 62 4.16 7.29 2.76
C LEU A 62 3.70 5.85 3.02
N ALA A 63 2.50 5.48 2.58
CA ALA A 63 1.97 4.13 2.72
C ALA A 63 2.85 3.10 1.96
N MET A 64 3.26 3.41 0.72
CA MET A 64 4.18 2.57 -0.06
C MET A 64 5.52 2.38 0.64
N THR A 65 6.11 3.45 1.16
CA THR A 65 7.40 3.40 1.86
C THR A 65 7.32 2.56 3.13
N ALA A 66 6.23 2.73 3.90
CA ALA A 66 5.95 1.91 5.06
C ALA A 66 5.78 0.42 4.68
N GLY A 67 5.02 0.14 3.62
CA GLY A 67 4.81 -1.21 3.10
C GLY A 67 6.12 -1.86 2.63
N TYR A 68 6.99 -1.12 1.94
CA TYR A 68 8.31 -1.60 1.57
C TYR A 68 9.17 -1.93 2.80
N GLY A 69 9.19 -1.05 3.79
CA GLY A 69 9.93 -1.27 5.03
C GLY A 69 9.44 -2.49 5.81
N LEU A 70 8.14 -2.74 5.82
CA LEU A 70 7.54 -3.91 6.44
C LEU A 70 7.87 -5.18 5.65
N ASN A 71 7.62 -5.18 4.34
CA ASN A 71 7.88 -6.34 3.51
C ASN A 71 9.37 -6.72 3.44
N SER A 72 10.28 -5.74 3.38
CA SER A 72 11.72 -6.00 3.37
C SER A 72 12.20 -6.66 4.67
N ARG A 73 11.59 -6.32 5.80
CA ARG A 73 11.92 -6.91 7.11
C ARG A 73 11.28 -8.27 7.35
N PHE A 74 10.09 -8.52 6.78
CA PHE A 74 9.33 -9.75 7.03
C PHE A 74 9.50 -10.81 5.93
N THR A 75 9.71 -10.40 4.67
CA THR A 75 9.73 -11.32 3.52
C THR A 75 11.15 -11.61 3.02
N PHE A 76 12.08 -10.68 3.11
CA PHE A 76 13.41 -10.77 2.47
C PHE A 76 14.58 -11.03 3.42
N ARG A 77 14.33 -11.58 4.61
CA ARG A 77 15.39 -12.04 5.51
C ARG A 77 16.07 -13.28 4.98
N GLY A 78 17.11 -13.13 4.18
CA GLY A 78 18.02 -14.25 3.90
C GLY A 78 18.50 -14.46 2.47
N GLN A 79 18.14 -13.61 1.52
CA GLN A 79 18.61 -13.79 0.14
C GLN A 79 19.40 -12.56 -0.35
N ARG A 80 20.67 -12.49 0.02
CA ARG A 80 21.66 -11.60 -0.57
C ARG A 80 22.48 -12.41 -1.57
N GLU A 81 22.01 -12.57 -2.79
CA GLU A 81 22.82 -13.17 -3.85
C GLU A 81 22.86 -12.29 -5.11
N ARG A 82 24.04 -12.32 -5.76
CA ARG A 82 24.42 -11.52 -6.94
C ARG A 82 23.53 -11.94 -8.13
N GLY A 83 22.76 -11.04 -8.66
CA GLY A 83 21.85 -11.23 -9.80
C GLY A 83 20.55 -10.42 -9.69
N ARG A 84 20.33 -9.81 -8.54
CA ARG A 84 19.07 -9.20 -8.09
C ARG A 84 18.70 -7.85 -8.68
N ALA A 85 19.64 -7.13 -9.27
CA ALA A 85 19.36 -5.77 -9.76
C ALA A 85 18.29 -5.77 -10.86
N ALA A 86 18.32 -6.75 -11.76
CA ALA A 86 17.34 -6.89 -12.85
C ALA A 86 15.97 -7.37 -12.34
N GLU A 87 15.91 -8.28 -11.36
CA GLU A 87 14.64 -8.70 -10.73
C GLU A 87 14.06 -7.57 -9.90
N MET A 88 14.88 -6.85 -9.15
CA MET A 88 14.44 -5.68 -8.39
C MET A 88 13.93 -4.57 -9.32
N SER A 89 14.60 -4.27 -10.43
CA SER A 89 14.13 -3.25 -11.37
C SER A 89 12.78 -3.61 -12.02
N ARG A 90 12.56 -4.86 -12.36
CA ARG A 90 11.26 -5.35 -12.86
C ARG A 90 10.19 -5.26 -11.79
N PHE A 91 10.51 -5.65 -10.56
CA PHE A 91 9.58 -5.56 -9.42
C PHE A 91 9.19 -4.11 -9.14
N TYR A 92 10.16 -3.19 -9.09
CA TYR A 92 9.88 -1.76 -8.93
C TYR A 92 9.08 -1.19 -10.12
N GLY A 93 9.37 -1.61 -11.34
CA GLY A 93 8.62 -1.20 -12.54
C GLY A 93 7.13 -1.58 -12.44
N VAL A 94 6.83 -2.80 -12.00
CA VAL A 94 5.45 -3.25 -11.76
C VAL A 94 4.79 -2.44 -10.65
N PHE A 95 5.50 -2.17 -9.56
CA PHE A 95 4.97 -1.38 -8.43
C PHE A 95 4.68 0.07 -8.83
N VAL A 96 5.56 0.69 -9.60
CA VAL A 96 5.35 2.05 -10.13
C VAL A 96 4.16 2.08 -11.07
N ALA A 97 4.04 1.12 -11.99
CA ALA A 97 2.90 1.03 -12.91
C ALA A 97 1.58 0.86 -12.15
N GLY A 98 1.53 -0.07 -11.19
CA GLY A 98 0.35 -0.25 -10.34
C GLY A 98 0.04 0.96 -9.48
N GLY A 99 1.07 1.69 -9.00
CA GLY A 99 0.93 2.94 -8.27
C GLY A 99 0.30 4.05 -9.13
N LEU A 100 0.73 4.19 -10.37
CA LEU A 100 0.15 5.14 -11.32
C LEU A 100 -1.31 4.79 -11.64
N VAL A 101 -1.62 3.52 -11.84
CA VAL A 101 -3.00 3.05 -12.06
C VAL A 101 -3.87 3.29 -10.82
N ASN A 102 -3.34 3.04 -9.62
CA ASN A 102 -4.02 3.34 -8.35
C ASN A 102 -4.35 4.82 -8.25
N TYR A 103 -3.37 5.69 -8.47
CA TYR A 103 -3.58 7.13 -8.39
C TYR A 103 -4.52 7.64 -9.48
N GLY A 104 -4.37 7.15 -10.71
CA GLY A 104 -5.27 7.47 -11.82
C GLY A 104 -6.71 7.04 -11.54
N GLY A 105 -6.91 5.84 -11.01
CA GLY A 105 -8.23 5.34 -10.58
C GLY A 105 -8.86 6.21 -9.49
N PHE A 106 -8.06 6.67 -8.53
CA PHE A 106 -8.52 7.63 -7.53
C PHE A 106 -9.00 8.94 -8.18
N LEU A 107 -8.21 9.53 -9.08
CA LEU A 107 -8.56 10.77 -9.78
C LEU A 107 -9.86 10.62 -10.57
N VAL A 108 -9.97 9.54 -11.36
CA VAL A 108 -11.15 9.28 -12.19
C VAL A 108 -12.41 9.21 -11.32
N VAL A 109 -12.37 8.46 -10.22
CA VAL A 109 -13.53 8.30 -9.34
C VAL A 109 -13.91 9.62 -8.68
N VAL A 110 -12.95 10.36 -8.13
CA VAL A 110 -13.20 11.63 -7.44
C VAL A 110 -13.73 12.69 -8.40
N GLU A 111 -13.18 12.78 -9.61
CA GLU A 111 -13.63 13.77 -10.60
C GLU A 111 -15.00 13.42 -11.19
N LEU A 112 -15.20 12.18 -11.64
CA LEU A 112 -16.48 11.79 -12.26
C LEU A 112 -17.65 11.85 -11.27
N ILE A 113 -17.47 11.28 -10.07
CA ILE A 113 -18.53 11.28 -9.07
C ILE A 113 -18.73 12.69 -8.49
N GLY A 114 -17.65 13.44 -8.25
CA GLY A 114 -17.72 14.83 -7.81
C GLY A 114 -18.46 15.72 -8.80
N ALA A 115 -18.18 15.56 -10.09
CA ALA A 115 -18.91 16.28 -11.15
C ALA A 115 -20.38 15.89 -11.22
N TRP A 116 -20.67 14.58 -11.11
CA TRP A 116 -22.06 14.08 -11.11
C TRP A 116 -22.87 14.55 -9.90
N LEU A 117 -22.26 14.59 -8.71
CA LEU A 117 -22.90 15.06 -7.49
C LEU A 117 -22.99 16.61 -7.41
N GLY A 118 -22.21 17.34 -8.21
CA GLY A 118 -22.05 18.79 -8.09
C GLY A 118 -21.35 19.24 -6.79
N THR A 119 -20.79 18.29 -6.03
CA THR A 119 -20.12 18.54 -4.74
C THR A 119 -19.08 17.46 -4.46
N ARG A 120 -18.17 17.74 -3.52
CA ARG A 120 -17.13 16.79 -3.09
C ARG A 120 -17.27 16.48 -1.60
N PRO A 121 -18.17 15.56 -1.24
CA PRO A 121 -18.38 15.18 0.15
C PRO A 121 -17.14 14.47 0.73
N LEU A 122 -16.96 14.54 2.05
CA LEU A 122 -15.77 13.99 2.75
C LEU A 122 -15.55 12.48 2.56
N TRP A 123 -16.58 11.72 2.22
CA TRP A 123 -16.46 10.28 1.94
C TRP A 123 -15.96 9.97 0.52
N LEU A 124 -16.05 10.91 -0.41
CA LEU A 124 -15.69 10.69 -1.81
C LEU A 124 -14.21 10.29 -2.02
N PRO A 125 -13.22 10.93 -1.34
CA PRO A 125 -11.83 10.48 -1.41
C PRO A 125 -11.64 9.04 -0.94
N LEU A 126 -12.40 8.59 0.06
CA LEU A 126 -12.32 7.21 0.53
C LEU A 126 -12.74 6.22 -0.55
N LEU A 127 -13.83 6.50 -1.27
CA LEU A 127 -14.25 5.69 -2.42
C LEU A 127 -13.19 5.66 -3.52
N GLY A 128 -12.57 6.81 -3.80
CA GLY A 128 -11.46 6.92 -4.74
C GLY A 128 -10.24 6.06 -4.33
N ILE A 129 -9.89 6.04 -3.05
CA ILE A 129 -8.80 5.19 -2.50
C ILE A 129 -9.11 3.71 -2.74
N VAL A 130 -10.33 3.27 -2.43
CA VAL A 130 -10.74 1.86 -2.61
C VAL A 130 -10.71 1.47 -4.08
N ALA A 131 -11.33 2.26 -4.95
CA ALA A 131 -11.39 1.98 -6.38
C ALA A 131 -9.99 2.00 -7.04
N GLY A 132 -9.19 3.02 -6.73
CA GLY A 132 -7.80 3.11 -7.19
C GLY A 132 -6.95 1.94 -6.67
N GLY A 133 -7.15 1.55 -5.40
CA GLY A 133 -6.49 0.41 -4.79
C GLY A 133 -6.77 -0.89 -5.53
N LEU A 134 -8.02 -1.18 -5.82
CA LEU A 134 -8.44 -2.35 -6.58
C LEU A 134 -7.86 -2.35 -8.00
N ALA A 135 -7.92 -1.20 -8.70
CA ALA A 135 -7.35 -1.06 -10.03
C ALA A 135 -5.83 -1.28 -10.03
N GLY A 136 -5.10 -0.68 -9.10
CA GLY A 136 -3.65 -0.85 -8.95
C GLY A 136 -3.25 -2.29 -8.59
N MET A 137 -3.98 -2.94 -7.68
CA MET A 137 -3.75 -4.35 -7.35
C MET A 137 -3.97 -5.27 -8.54
N THR A 138 -5.03 -5.04 -9.32
CA THR A 138 -5.32 -5.80 -10.54
C THR A 138 -4.21 -5.62 -11.57
N CYS A 139 -3.76 -4.38 -11.77
CA CYS A 139 -2.64 -4.08 -12.66
C CYS A 139 -1.36 -4.80 -12.21
N ASN A 140 -1.00 -4.71 -10.94
CA ASN A 140 0.17 -5.40 -10.38
C ASN A 140 0.08 -6.91 -10.54
N TYR A 141 -1.09 -7.50 -10.32
CA TYR A 141 -1.31 -8.93 -10.48
C TYR A 141 -1.10 -9.37 -11.94
N VAL A 142 -1.73 -8.67 -12.90
CA VAL A 142 -1.63 -8.98 -14.33
C VAL A 142 -0.19 -8.80 -14.84
N LEU A 143 0.46 -7.70 -14.47
CA LEU A 143 1.85 -7.44 -14.87
C LEU A 143 2.81 -8.46 -14.25
N SER A 144 2.66 -8.78 -12.97
CA SER A 144 3.49 -9.80 -12.31
C SER A 144 3.32 -11.15 -12.98
N HIS A 145 2.09 -11.54 -13.30
CA HIS A 145 1.83 -12.81 -13.96
C HIS A 145 2.46 -12.87 -15.36
N ARG A 146 2.33 -11.81 -16.15
CA ARG A 146 2.85 -11.78 -17.53
C ARG A 146 4.37 -11.58 -17.61
N LEU A 147 4.95 -10.73 -16.74
CA LEU A 147 6.36 -10.35 -16.85
C LEU A 147 7.30 -11.20 -15.97
N VAL A 148 6.77 -11.84 -14.93
CA VAL A 148 7.58 -12.60 -13.96
C VAL A 148 7.37 -14.11 -14.13
N PHE A 149 6.14 -14.55 -14.39
CA PHE A 149 5.80 -15.97 -14.42
C PHE A 149 5.63 -16.58 -15.83
N ASP A 150 5.52 -15.78 -16.88
CA ASP A 150 5.34 -16.28 -18.27
C ASP A 150 6.68 -16.52 -19.00
N GLN A 151 7.77 -16.65 -18.27
CA GLN A 151 9.03 -17.16 -18.84
C GLN A 151 8.93 -18.69 -18.91
N ARG A 152 8.24 -19.17 -19.94
CA ARG A 152 8.39 -20.57 -20.38
C ARG A 152 9.81 -20.72 -20.89
N TRP A 153 10.56 -21.56 -20.20
CA TRP A 153 11.85 -22.10 -20.61
C TRP A 153 11.65 -23.06 -21.77
#